data_7b490248e50728c92faebf7d71da83e0
#
_entry.id   7b490248e50728c92faebf7d71da83e0
#
_cell.length_a   1.000
_cell.length_b   1.000
_cell.length_c   1.000
_cell.angle_alpha   90.00
_cell.angle_beta   90.00
_cell.angle_gamma   90.00
#
_symmetry.space_group_name_H-M   'P 1'
#
loop_
_entity.id
_entity.type
_entity.pdbx_description
1 polymer ?
#
loop_
_entity_poly.entity_id
_entity_poly.type
_entity_poly.pdbx_seq_one_letter_code
_entity_poly.pdbx_strand_id
1 'polypeptide(L)'
;MRRKLIISFQPSSKPPETKQNFLAPLLAIVLHGRKPKAPNAGADHSSSQPMTLHTVGGARKYLNAAERQRFAAAAETMAPEPRVFCLLLMWSGCRISEALAVSPVAIDREAGTVAFFTLKRRRTATIRQVPIPAALIDDLTKVFDLVRREKDSSLRTVRLWRWSRSTAWRCVKNVMKRAALSGSAAMPKGLRHTFGVAAFQAVPPHIVQRWLGHASLRTTGIYGDVSGREEHLFAERIWENW
;
A
#
# COMPACT_ATOMS: atom_id res chain seq x y z
N MET A 1 -46.40 15.66 -22.60
CA MET A 1 -46.44 14.34 -21.96
C MET A 1 -45.05 13.68 -22.01
N ARG A 2 -44.30 13.70 -20.91
CA ARG A 2 -42.96 13.07 -20.83
C ARG A 2 -43.11 11.78 -20.00
N ARG A 3 -42.91 10.63 -20.64
CA ARG A 3 -42.90 9.32 -19.96
C ARG A 3 -41.57 9.16 -19.19
N LYS A 4 -41.65 9.01 -17.85
CA LYS A 4 -40.55 8.58 -17.01
C LYS A 4 -40.36 7.07 -17.19
N LEU A 5 -39.19 6.66 -17.65
CA LEU A 5 -38.73 5.25 -17.57
C LEU A 5 -38.29 4.99 -16.14
N ILE A 6 -39.00 4.12 -15.44
CA ILE A 6 -38.58 3.58 -14.14
C ILE A 6 -37.83 2.29 -14.45
N ILE A 7 -36.51 2.32 -14.29
CA ILE A 7 -35.68 1.11 -14.35
C ILE A 7 -35.69 0.51 -12.93
N SER A 8 -36.39 -0.61 -12.76
CA SER A 8 -36.37 -1.40 -11.54
C SER A 8 -35.07 -2.20 -11.47
N PHE A 9 -34.21 -1.88 -10.51
CA PHE A 9 -33.01 -2.63 -10.20
C PHE A 9 -33.38 -3.80 -9.28
N GLN A 10 -33.35 -5.03 -9.78
CA GLN A 10 -33.43 -6.23 -8.95
C GLN A 10 -32.01 -6.63 -8.51
N PRO A 11 -31.74 -6.80 -7.20
CA PRO A 11 -30.45 -7.31 -6.76
C PRO A 11 -30.38 -8.82 -7.01
N SER A 12 -29.47 -9.25 -7.86
CA SER A 12 -29.12 -10.65 -8.06
C SER A 12 -28.46 -11.21 -6.79
N SER A 13 -29.14 -12.14 -6.17
CA SER A 13 -28.69 -12.87 -4.99
C SER A 13 -27.81 -14.05 -5.41
N LYS A 14 -26.48 -13.88 -5.34
CA LYS A 14 -25.47 -14.90 -4.96
C LYS A 14 -24.10 -14.23 -4.89
N PRO A 15 -23.36 -14.32 -3.77
CA PRO A 15 -21.96 -13.87 -3.74
C PRO A 15 -21.12 -14.85 -4.57
N PRO A 16 -20.12 -14.37 -5.32
CA PRO A 16 -19.27 -15.25 -6.12
C PRO A 16 -18.42 -16.15 -5.21
N GLU A 17 -18.42 -17.43 -5.46
CA GLU A 17 -17.66 -18.49 -4.77
C GLU A 17 -16.12 -18.36 -4.90
N THR A 18 -15.62 -17.33 -5.57
CA THR A 18 -14.21 -17.20 -5.99
C THR A 18 -13.25 -16.76 -4.88
N LYS A 19 -13.72 -16.35 -3.69
CA LYS A 19 -12.84 -15.76 -2.66
C LYS A 19 -11.99 -16.76 -1.87
N GLN A 20 -12.41 -18.02 -1.76
CA GLN A 20 -11.69 -19.01 -0.95
C GLN A 20 -10.51 -19.65 -1.68
N ASN A 21 -10.54 -19.79 -3.02
CA ASN A 21 -9.49 -20.43 -3.80
C ASN A 21 -8.27 -19.54 -4.06
N PHE A 22 -8.38 -18.21 -3.93
CA PHE A 22 -7.30 -17.26 -4.21
C PHE A 22 -6.27 -17.18 -3.07
N LEU A 23 -6.68 -17.44 -1.83
CA LEU A 23 -5.85 -17.26 -0.63
C LEU A 23 -5.04 -18.51 -0.22
N ALA A 24 -5.47 -19.70 -0.63
CA ALA A 24 -4.82 -20.95 -0.26
C ALA A 24 -3.34 -21.06 -0.70
N PRO A 25 -2.97 -20.72 -1.95
CA PRO A 25 -1.56 -20.75 -2.36
C PRO A 25 -0.69 -19.68 -1.69
N LEU A 26 -1.30 -18.56 -1.25
CA LEU A 26 -0.61 -17.50 -0.55
C LEU A 26 -0.22 -17.90 0.88
N LEU A 27 -1.04 -18.69 1.55
CA LEU A 27 -0.77 -19.19 2.90
C LEU A 27 0.41 -20.18 2.92
N ALA A 28 0.54 -21.00 1.87
CA ALA A 28 1.62 -21.98 1.73
C ALA A 28 3.01 -21.33 1.62
N ILE A 29 3.11 -20.15 1.00
CA ILE A 29 4.39 -19.43 0.82
C ILE A 29 4.94 -18.92 2.15
N VAL A 30 4.07 -18.54 3.09
CA VAL A 30 4.47 -17.99 4.39
C VAL A 30 5.07 -19.07 5.29
N LEU A 31 4.62 -20.31 5.17
CA LEU A 31 5.01 -21.41 6.04
C LEU A 31 6.36 -22.05 5.65
N HIS A 32 6.77 -21.97 4.37
CA HIS A 32 7.97 -22.65 3.86
C HIS A 32 9.25 -21.80 3.78
N GLY A 33 9.22 -20.54 4.14
CA GLY A 33 10.32 -19.57 3.89
C GLY A 33 11.17 -19.14 5.09
N ARG A 34 11.00 -19.66 6.30
CA ARG A 34 11.76 -19.18 7.48
C ARG A 34 12.43 -20.31 8.28
N LYS A 35 13.78 -20.28 8.30
CA LYS A 35 14.56 -20.93 9.38
C LYS A 35 14.30 -20.14 10.68
N PRO A 36 14.05 -20.82 11.82
CA PRO A 36 13.87 -20.15 13.11
C PRO A 36 15.19 -19.49 13.54
N LYS A 37 15.13 -18.19 13.83
CA LYS A 37 16.23 -17.47 14.47
C LYS A 37 16.13 -17.72 15.96
N ALA A 38 17.25 -18.15 16.57
CA ALA A 38 17.37 -18.37 18.01
C ALA A 38 16.90 -17.15 18.84
N PRO A 39 16.31 -17.34 20.02
CA PRO A 39 15.87 -16.25 20.86
C PRO A 39 17.05 -15.47 21.41
N ASN A 40 17.17 -14.19 21.05
CA ASN A 40 18.03 -13.25 21.78
C ASN A 40 17.36 -12.94 23.11
N ALA A 41 17.95 -13.38 24.20
CA ALA A 41 17.66 -12.92 25.56
C ALA A 41 18.28 -11.52 25.72
N GLY A 42 17.50 -10.55 26.15
CA GLY A 42 18.04 -9.29 26.65
C GLY A 42 17.43 -8.04 25.98
N ALA A 43 16.93 -7.17 26.86
CA ALA A 43 16.49 -5.80 26.69
C ALA A 43 15.02 -5.59 26.32
N ASP A 44 14.21 -5.61 27.34
CA ASP A 44 12.90 -4.98 27.42
C ASP A 44 13.08 -3.45 27.53
N HIS A 45 13.13 -2.77 26.38
CA HIS A 45 13.02 -1.33 26.25
C HIS A 45 12.02 -1.02 25.16
N SER A 46 10.74 -1.30 25.41
CA SER A 46 9.68 -0.80 24.57
C SER A 46 9.07 0.48 25.16
N SER A 47 9.85 1.54 25.29
CA SER A 47 9.31 2.89 25.20
C SER A 47 8.97 3.15 23.74
N SER A 48 7.85 2.60 23.28
CA SER A 48 7.31 2.92 21.95
C SER A 48 6.84 4.35 21.98
N GLN A 49 7.71 5.29 21.59
CA GLN A 49 7.30 6.66 21.32
C GLN A 49 6.05 6.64 20.43
N PRO A 50 5.02 7.42 20.74
CA PRO A 50 3.81 7.46 19.95
C PRO A 50 4.17 7.74 18.48
N MET A 51 3.57 7.00 17.56
CA MET A 51 3.76 7.24 16.14
C MET A 51 3.14 8.59 15.80
N THR A 52 3.94 9.54 15.33
CA THR A 52 3.50 10.90 14.96
C THR A 52 3.82 11.20 13.51
N LEU A 53 3.04 12.09 12.89
CA LEU A 53 3.27 12.57 11.52
C LEU A 53 4.34 13.65 11.41
N HIS A 54 4.78 14.18 12.54
CA HIS A 54 5.80 15.21 12.61
C HIS A 54 7.01 14.73 13.42
N THR A 55 8.17 15.27 13.13
CA THR A 55 9.38 15.11 13.95
C THR A 55 9.27 15.98 15.21
N VAL A 56 10.17 15.79 16.16
CA VAL A 56 10.25 16.68 17.35
C VAL A 56 10.44 18.14 16.92
N GLY A 57 11.15 18.40 15.83
CA GLY A 57 11.33 19.74 15.25
C GLY A 57 10.20 20.18 14.31
N GLY A 58 9.01 19.56 14.34
CA GLY A 58 7.85 19.96 13.55
C GLY A 58 7.88 19.59 12.07
N ALA A 59 8.97 19.02 11.54
CA ALA A 59 9.04 18.64 10.13
C ALA A 59 8.12 17.47 9.82
N ARG A 60 7.39 17.51 8.69
CA ARG A 60 6.49 16.47 8.23
C ARG A 60 7.23 15.17 7.89
N LYS A 61 6.62 14.03 8.23
CA LYS A 61 7.09 12.68 7.86
C LYS A 61 6.34 12.11 6.65
N TYR A 62 5.54 12.91 5.95
CA TYR A 62 4.78 12.57 4.76
C TYR A 62 4.95 13.62 3.67
N LEU A 63 4.71 13.25 2.43
CA LEU A 63 4.70 14.15 1.28
C LEU A 63 3.34 14.82 1.15
N ASN A 64 3.30 16.13 0.93
CA ASN A 64 2.08 16.83 0.56
C ASN A 64 1.65 16.48 -0.87
N ALA A 65 0.51 17.02 -1.33
CA ALA A 65 -0.05 16.71 -2.64
C ALA A 65 0.92 17.04 -3.79
N ALA A 66 1.54 18.22 -3.78
CA ALA A 66 2.49 18.64 -4.81
C ALA A 66 3.77 17.78 -4.79
N GLU A 67 4.29 17.45 -3.62
CA GLU A 67 5.45 16.56 -3.44
C GLU A 67 5.15 15.14 -3.93
N ARG A 68 3.93 14.62 -3.67
CA ARG A 68 3.45 13.34 -4.18
C ARG A 68 3.39 13.32 -5.71
N GLN A 69 2.89 14.40 -6.34
CA GLN A 69 2.89 14.54 -7.80
C GLN A 69 4.30 14.54 -8.38
N ARG A 70 5.24 15.29 -7.77
CA ARG A 70 6.66 15.28 -8.19
C ARG A 70 7.28 13.90 -8.06
N PHE A 71 6.99 13.17 -6.96
CA PHE A 71 7.45 11.80 -6.79
C PHE A 71 6.92 10.87 -7.89
N ALA A 72 5.62 10.95 -8.21
CA ALA A 72 5.02 10.16 -9.26
C ALA A 72 5.66 10.46 -10.63
N ALA A 73 5.78 11.74 -10.99
CA ALA A 73 6.42 12.17 -12.23
C ALA A 73 7.88 11.69 -12.34
N ALA A 74 8.64 11.78 -11.24
CA ALA A 74 10.01 11.26 -11.21
C ALA A 74 10.06 9.72 -11.31
N ALA A 75 9.10 9.00 -10.74
CA ALA A 75 9.01 7.55 -10.85
C ALA A 75 8.77 7.12 -12.31
N GLU A 76 7.94 7.86 -13.06
CA GLU A 76 7.66 7.58 -14.48
C GLU A 76 8.90 7.66 -15.37
N THR A 77 9.93 8.42 -14.97
CA THR A 77 11.22 8.51 -15.72
C THR A 77 12.17 7.34 -15.44
N MET A 78 11.80 6.41 -14.55
CA MET A 78 12.64 5.28 -14.19
C MET A 78 12.48 4.12 -15.18
N ALA A 79 13.44 3.18 -15.16
CA ALA A 79 13.25 1.88 -15.84
C ALA A 79 12.00 1.16 -15.33
N PRO A 80 11.40 0.25 -16.12
CA PRO A 80 10.09 -0.34 -15.82
C PRO A 80 9.95 -0.95 -14.43
N GLU A 81 10.87 -1.82 -13.99
CA GLU A 81 10.76 -2.46 -12.66
C GLU A 81 10.88 -1.48 -11.49
N PRO A 82 11.87 -0.54 -11.41
CA PRO A 82 11.92 0.52 -10.42
C PRO A 82 10.68 1.41 -10.42
N ARG A 83 10.16 1.76 -11.58
CA ARG A 83 8.97 2.57 -11.76
C ARG A 83 7.77 1.94 -11.05
N VAL A 84 7.39 0.73 -11.48
CA VAL A 84 6.20 0.05 -10.91
C VAL A 84 6.38 -0.29 -9.42
N PHE A 85 7.62 -0.50 -8.94
CA PHE A 85 7.90 -0.69 -7.52
C PHE A 85 7.59 0.57 -6.70
N CYS A 86 8.08 1.73 -7.15
CA CYS A 86 7.86 3.00 -6.46
C CYS A 86 6.39 3.42 -6.49
N LEU A 87 5.70 3.22 -7.62
CA LEU A 87 4.28 3.49 -7.75
C LEU A 87 3.45 2.55 -6.87
N LEU A 88 3.81 1.25 -6.77
CA LEU A 88 3.13 0.31 -5.87
C LEU A 88 3.21 0.76 -4.41
N LEU A 89 4.39 1.22 -3.95
CA LEU A 89 4.56 1.76 -2.59
C LEU A 89 3.69 3.01 -2.38
N MET A 90 3.64 3.90 -3.35
CA MET A 90 2.89 5.15 -3.28
C MET A 90 1.37 4.91 -3.25
N TRP A 91 0.86 4.03 -4.12
CA TRP A 91 -0.57 3.80 -4.29
C TRP A 91 -1.18 2.81 -3.30
N SER A 92 -0.38 1.97 -2.64
CA SER A 92 -0.88 0.99 -1.67
C SER A 92 -0.51 1.32 -0.23
N GLY A 93 0.46 2.18 0.00
CA GLY A 93 1.00 2.46 1.33
C GLY A 93 1.63 1.22 2.00
N CYS A 94 1.93 0.16 1.26
CA CYS A 94 2.53 -1.04 1.80
C CYS A 94 3.96 -0.79 2.31
N ARG A 95 4.45 -1.69 3.17
CA ARG A 95 5.85 -1.62 3.62
C ARG A 95 6.77 -2.13 2.52
N ILE A 96 8.00 -1.62 2.48
CA ILE A 96 9.01 -2.04 1.49
C ILE A 96 9.21 -3.57 1.46
N SER A 97 9.18 -4.22 2.62
CA SER A 97 9.30 -5.69 2.70
C SER A 97 8.05 -6.43 2.21
N GLU A 98 6.88 -5.82 2.34
CA GLU A 98 5.62 -6.34 1.83
C GLU A 98 5.58 -6.24 0.30
N ALA A 99 6.02 -5.09 -0.27
CA ALA A 99 6.15 -4.93 -1.72
C ALA A 99 7.12 -5.96 -2.32
N LEU A 100 8.28 -6.17 -1.70
CA LEU A 100 9.27 -7.17 -2.14
C LEU A 100 8.78 -8.63 -2.03
N ALA A 101 7.72 -8.89 -1.28
CA ALA A 101 7.12 -10.22 -1.15
C ALA A 101 6.01 -10.47 -2.18
N VAL A 102 5.62 -9.47 -2.96
CA VAL A 102 4.56 -9.61 -3.98
C VAL A 102 5.00 -10.57 -5.07
N SER A 103 4.11 -11.50 -5.41
CA SER A 103 4.23 -12.47 -6.51
C SER A 103 2.99 -12.39 -7.40
N PRO A 104 2.97 -12.99 -8.59
CA PRO A 104 1.81 -12.97 -9.49
C PRO A 104 0.50 -13.34 -8.80
N VAL A 105 0.48 -14.40 -8.00
CA VAL A 105 -0.72 -14.85 -7.27
C VAL A 105 -1.23 -13.84 -6.23
N ALA A 106 -0.47 -12.82 -5.88
CA ALA A 106 -0.90 -11.76 -4.96
C ALA A 106 -1.65 -10.62 -5.68
N ILE A 107 -1.68 -10.61 -7.01
CA ILE A 107 -2.30 -9.56 -7.82
C ILE A 107 -3.58 -10.11 -8.43
N ASP A 108 -4.70 -9.54 -8.02
CA ASP A 108 -6.00 -9.79 -8.63
C ASP A 108 -6.23 -8.71 -9.70
N ARG A 109 -6.03 -9.10 -10.98
CA ARG A 109 -6.14 -8.17 -12.11
C ARG A 109 -7.58 -7.79 -12.41
N GLU A 110 -8.52 -8.69 -12.14
CA GLU A 110 -9.95 -8.47 -12.37
C GLU A 110 -10.52 -7.52 -11.29
N ALA A 111 -10.22 -7.80 -10.02
CA ALA A 111 -10.64 -6.95 -8.91
C ALA A 111 -9.80 -5.67 -8.76
N GLY A 112 -8.68 -5.51 -9.49
CA GLY A 112 -7.78 -4.37 -9.37
C GLY A 112 -7.12 -4.25 -7.99
N THR A 113 -6.79 -5.39 -7.34
CA THR A 113 -6.26 -5.39 -5.97
C THR A 113 -4.93 -6.11 -5.85
N VAL A 114 -4.16 -5.74 -4.83
CA VAL A 114 -2.94 -6.46 -4.43
C VAL A 114 -3.08 -6.94 -2.99
N ALA A 115 -2.78 -8.23 -2.77
CA ALA A 115 -2.76 -8.85 -1.46
C ALA A 115 -1.38 -8.71 -0.81
N PHE A 116 -1.34 -8.13 0.39
CA PHE A 116 -0.12 -7.98 1.18
C PHE A 116 -0.18 -8.82 2.44
N PHE A 117 0.94 -9.49 2.75
CA PHE A 117 1.12 -10.24 3.98
C PHE A 117 1.69 -9.35 5.08
N THR A 118 1.01 -9.28 6.22
CA THR A 118 1.50 -8.54 7.38
C THR A 118 2.42 -9.43 8.21
N LEU A 119 3.73 -9.22 8.08
CA LEU A 119 4.77 -10.01 8.75
C LEU A 119 4.99 -9.63 10.23
N LYS A 120 4.30 -8.61 10.76
CA LYS A 120 4.59 -8.05 12.09
C LYS A 120 3.96 -8.82 13.25
N ARG A 121 2.97 -9.68 13.02
CA ARG A 121 2.36 -10.51 14.07
C ARG A 121 2.94 -11.91 14.04
N ARG A 122 3.70 -12.27 15.09
CA ARG A 122 4.35 -13.58 15.23
C ARG A 122 3.38 -14.77 15.31
N ARG A 123 2.08 -14.57 15.50
CA ARG A 123 1.09 -15.63 15.73
C ARG A 123 0.01 -15.77 14.68
N THR A 124 -0.26 -14.76 13.85
CA THR A 124 -1.28 -14.85 12.81
C THR A 124 -0.84 -14.05 11.58
N ALA A 125 -0.63 -14.73 10.46
CA ALA A 125 -0.42 -14.08 9.17
C ALA A 125 -1.75 -13.41 8.77
N THR A 126 -1.77 -12.08 8.68
CA THR A 126 -2.94 -11.34 8.23
C THR A 126 -2.70 -10.92 6.79
N ILE A 127 -3.60 -11.33 5.91
CA ILE A 127 -3.63 -10.89 4.51
C ILE A 127 -4.57 -9.70 4.42
N ARG A 128 -4.15 -8.64 3.73
CA ARG A 128 -5.00 -7.53 3.37
C ARG A 128 -4.94 -7.27 1.87
N GLN A 129 -6.07 -7.03 1.28
CA GLN A 129 -6.21 -6.61 -0.11
C GLN A 129 -6.32 -5.09 -0.16
N VAL A 130 -5.55 -4.47 -1.04
CA VAL A 130 -5.54 -3.02 -1.25
C VAL A 130 -5.82 -2.76 -2.73
N PRO A 131 -6.87 -1.98 -3.05
CA PRO A 131 -7.11 -1.57 -4.43
C PRO A 131 -6.00 -0.62 -4.88
N ILE A 132 -5.58 -0.77 -6.14
CA ILE A 132 -4.60 0.10 -6.79
C ILE A 132 -5.13 0.54 -8.16
N PRO A 133 -4.62 1.64 -8.74
CA PRO A 133 -5.08 2.11 -10.04
C PRO A 133 -4.95 1.05 -11.13
N ALA A 134 -5.96 0.96 -12.01
CA ALA A 134 -5.97 0.01 -13.13
C ALA A 134 -4.72 0.15 -14.01
N ALA A 135 -4.28 1.38 -14.30
CA ALA A 135 -3.05 1.63 -15.06
C ALA A 135 -1.82 0.98 -14.43
N LEU A 136 -1.73 0.94 -13.07
CA LEU A 136 -0.61 0.27 -12.40
C LEU A 136 -0.74 -1.26 -12.47
N ILE A 137 -1.95 -1.82 -12.46
CA ILE A 137 -2.18 -3.25 -12.74
C ILE A 137 -1.71 -3.62 -14.14
N ASP A 138 -2.04 -2.80 -15.14
CA ASP A 138 -1.62 -2.98 -16.53
C ASP A 138 -0.10 -2.92 -16.67
N ASP A 139 0.52 -1.96 -16.01
CA ASP A 139 1.98 -1.82 -15.99
C ASP A 139 2.66 -3.02 -15.34
N LEU A 140 2.18 -3.47 -14.18
CA LEU A 140 2.70 -4.66 -13.51
C LEU A 140 2.54 -5.89 -14.41
N THR A 141 1.40 -6.00 -15.09
CA THR A 141 1.11 -7.11 -16.01
C THR A 141 2.10 -7.13 -17.17
N LYS A 142 2.38 -5.98 -17.78
CA LYS A 142 3.33 -5.84 -18.89
C LYS A 142 4.77 -6.07 -18.44
N VAL A 143 5.20 -5.42 -17.36
CA VAL A 143 6.60 -5.46 -16.89
C VAL A 143 7.01 -6.86 -16.45
N PHE A 144 6.09 -7.61 -15.84
CA PHE A 144 6.41 -8.95 -15.30
C PHE A 144 5.78 -10.12 -16.07
N ASP A 145 5.10 -9.86 -17.18
CA ASP A 145 4.36 -10.87 -17.94
C ASP A 145 3.47 -11.74 -17.03
N LEU A 146 2.60 -11.06 -16.26
CA LEU A 146 1.79 -11.73 -15.23
C LEU A 146 0.90 -12.81 -15.83
N VAL A 147 0.37 -12.59 -17.04
CA VAL A 147 -0.53 -13.56 -17.72
C VAL A 147 0.16 -14.92 -17.91
N ARG A 148 1.41 -14.91 -18.36
CA ARG A 148 2.22 -16.12 -18.50
C ARG A 148 2.60 -16.70 -17.15
N ARG A 149 3.06 -15.86 -16.22
CA ARG A 149 3.55 -16.29 -14.89
C ARG A 149 2.45 -16.88 -14.01
N GLU A 150 1.20 -16.45 -14.15
CA GLU A 150 0.05 -17.02 -13.45
C GLU A 150 -0.29 -18.42 -13.91
N LYS A 151 -0.12 -18.72 -15.20
CA LYS A 151 -0.35 -20.04 -15.81
C LYS A 151 0.75 -21.03 -15.46
N ASP A 152 1.96 -20.55 -15.18
CA ASP A 152 3.10 -21.39 -14.84
C ASP A 152 3.14 -21.63 -13.32
N SER A 153 2.91 -22.87 -12.90
CA SER A 153 2.89 -23.27 -11.48
C SER A 153 4.22 -22.97 -10.77
N SER A 154 5.35 -23.00 -11.49
CA SER A 154 6.68 -22.72 -10.94
C SER A 154 6.93 -21.23 -10.76
N LEU A 155 6.28 -20.35 -11.52
CA LEU A 155 6.50 -18.91 -11.53
C LEU A 155 5.44 -18.13 -10.77
N ARG A 156 4.22 -18.64 -10.64
CA ARG A 156 3.09 -17.93 -10.02
C ARG A 156 3.33 -17.46 -8.58
N THR A 157 4.22 -18.14 -7.85
CA THR A 157 4.57 -17.83 -6.45
C THR A 157 5.93 -17.14 -6.31
N VAL A 158 6.69 -17.02 -7.42
CA VAL A 158 7.99 -16.35 -7.41
C VAL A 158 7.80 -14.85 -7.31
N ARG A 159 8.54 -14.22 -6.40
CA ARG A 159 8.52 -12.76 -6.20
C ARG A 159 8.77 -12.01 -7.50
N LEU A 160 8.06 -10.89 -7.68
CA LEU A 160 8.26 -10.03 -8.85
C LEU A 160 9.65 -9.40 -8.82
N TRP A 161 10.05 -8.83 -7.67
CA TRP A 161 11.36 -8.22 -7.49
C TRP A 161 12.28 -9.15 -6.69
N ARG A 162 13.41 -9.54 -7.28
CA ARG A 162 14.46 -10.32 -6.61
C ARG A 162 15.49 -9.43 -5.90
N TRP A 163 15.06 -8.25 -5.48
CA TRP A 163 15.93 -7.28 -4.86
C TRP A 163 16.10 -7.52 -3.36
N SER A 164 17.26 -7.10 -2.85
CA SER A 164 17.44 -6.93 -1.42
C SER A 164 16.63 -5.72 -0.92
N ARG A 165 16.35 -5.68 0.39
CA ARG A 165 15.68 -4.52 0.99
C ARG A 165 16.50 -3.23 0.83
N SER A 166 17.83 -3.31 0.87
CA SER A 166 18.72 -2.16 0.66
C SER A 166 18.69 -1.68 -0.79
N THR A 167 18.62 -2.57 -1.78
CA THR A 167 18.42 -2.22 -3.18
C THR A 167 17.10 -1.49 -3.39
N ALA A 168 16.02 -2.03 -2.87
CA ALA A 168 14.69 -1.42 -2.95
C ALA A 168 14.64 -0.04 -2.24
N TRP A 169 15.32 0.09 -1.09
CA TRP A 169 15.42 1.37 -0.39
C TRP A 169 16.19 2.41 -1.23
N ARG A 170 17.33 2.03 -1.83
CA ARG A 170 18.10 2.91 -2.72
C ARG A 170 17.31 3.32 -3.95
N CYS A 171 16.50 2.40 -4.51
CA CYS A 171 15.59 2.71 -5.61
C CYS A 171 14.63 3.85 -5.25
N VAL A 172 13.93 3.75 -4.11
CA VAL A 172 13.03 4.82 -3.64
C VAL A 172 13.79 6.12 -3.39
N LYS A 173 14.98 6.06 -2.78
CA LYS A 173 15.82 7.26 -2.53
C LYS A 173 16.27 7.93 -3.82
N ASN A 174 16.53 7.17 -4.88
CA ASN A 174 16.87 7.73 -6.19
C ASN A 174 15.69 8.52 -6.77
N VAL A 175 14.46 7.96 -6.71
CA VAL A 175 13.26 8.69 -7.14
C VAL A 175 13.04 9.95 -6.30
N MET A 176 13.20 9.88 -4.96
CA MET A 176 13.10 11.05 -4.09
C MET A 176 14.09 12.15 -4.50
N LYS A 177 15.36 11.77 -4.79
CA LYS A 177 16.38 12.71 -5.26
C LYS A 177 15.98 13.37 -6.58
N ARG A 178 15.52 12.59 -7.57
CA ARG A 178 15.04 13.09 -8.87
C ARG A 178 13.86 14.04 -8.73
N ALA A 179 12.97 13.78 -7.77
CA ALA A 179 11.84 14.63 -7.45
C ALA A 179 12.20 15.89 -6.64
N ALA A 180 13.49 16.11 -6.34
CA ALA A 180 13.97 17.16 -5.44
C ALA A 180 13.27 17.11 -4.06
N LEU A 181 13.10 15.89 -3.51
CA LEU A 181 12.51 15.64 -2.20
C LEU A 181 13.59 15.23 -1.20
N SER A 182 13.57 15.86 -0.02
CA SER A 182 14.56 15.66 1.04
C SER A 182 13.88 15.60 2.42
N GLY A 183 14.68 15.40 3.47
CA GLY A 183 14.21 15.40 4.85
C GLY A 183 13.53 14.10 5.29
N SER A 184 12.77 14.17 6.38
CA SER A 184 12.17 13.03 7.09
C SER A 184 11.09 12.31 6.30
N ALA A 185 10.44 12.99 5.36
CA ALA A 185 9.42 12.42 4.47
C ALA A 185 10.01 11.64 3.29
N ALA A 186 11.24 11.96 2.86
CA ALA A 186 11.86 11.44 1.64
C ALA A 186 12.44 10.02 1.82
N MET A 187 11.57 9.07 2.20
CA MET A 187 11.91 7.65 2.43
C MET A 187 10.69 6.74 2.24
N PRO A 188 10.86 5.41 2.13
CA PRO A 188 9.73 4.49 1.95
C PRO A 188 8.65 4.59 3.03
N LYS A 189 9.03 4.86 4.29
CA LYS A 189 8.08 5.09 5.38
C LYS A 189 7.25 6.35 5.14
N GLY A 190 7.87 7.40 4.57
CA GLY A 190 7.18 8.65 4.21
C GLY A 190 6.12 8.43 3.15
N LEU A 191 6.36 7.59 2.12
CA LEU A 191 5.32 7.22 1.13
C LEU A 191 4.12 6.55 1.78
N ARG A 192 4.34 5.66 2.77
CA ARG A 192 3.26 5.04 3.50
C ARG A 192 2.46 6.05 4.34
N HIS A 193 3.12 7.01 4.98
CA HIS A 193 2.44 8.09 5.68
C HIS A 193 1.67 8.98 4.70
N THR A 194 2.24 9.27 3.55
CA THR A 194 1.58 10.01 2.45
C THR A 194 0.29 9.31 2.01
N PHE A 195 0.34 8.01 1.77
CA PHE A 195 -0.85 7.21 1.45
C PHE A 195 -1.88 7.28 2.58
N GLY A 196 -1.42 7.13 3.84
CA GLY A 196 -2.30 7.18 5.01
C GLY A 196 -3.04 8.51 5.13
N VAL A 197 -2.34 9.64 4.97
CA VAL A 197 -2.93 10.98 4.98
C VAL A 197 -3.94 11.15 3.84
N ALA A 198 -3.56 10.79 2.61
CA ALA A 198 -4.44 10.90 1.45
C ALA A 198 -5.69 10.00 1.56
N ALA A 199 -5.51 8.77 2.03
CA ALA A 199 -6.63 7.84 2.21
C ALA A 199 -7.57 8.28 3.35
N PHE A 200 -7.02 8.81 4.45
CA PHE A 200 -7.83 9.29 5.58
C PHE A 200 -8.74 10.46 5.19
N GLN A 201 -8.33 11.24 4.20
CA GLN A 201 -9.14 12.31 3.62
C GLN A 201 -10.29 11.79 2.72
N ALA A 202 -10.14 10.61 2.14
CA ALA A 202 -11.02 10.12 1.09
C ALA A 202 -12.01 9.03 1.54
N VAL A 203 -11.64 8.24 2.58
CA VAL A 203 -12.42 7.08 2.99
C VAL A 203 -12.48 6.97 4.53
N PRO A 204 -13.48 6.27 5.08
CA PRO A 204 -13.62 6.07 6.54
C PRO A 204 -12.36 5.46 7.18
N PRO A 205 -11.99 5.88 8.41
CA PRO A 205 -10.76 5.45 9.10
C PRO A 205 -10.57 3.93 9.21
N HIS A 206 -11.64 3.15 9.36
CA HIS A 206 -11.55 1.68 9.43
C HIS A 206 -11.11 1.05 8.10
N ILE A 207 -11.43 1.67 6.95
CA ILE A 207 -10.95 1.27 5.63
C ILE A 207 -9.44 1.54 5.52
N VAL A 208 -8.99 2.73 5.93
CA VAL A 208 -7.56 3.08 5.98
C VAL A 208 -6.81 2.12 6.89
N GLN A 209 -7.36 1.81 8.08
CA GLN A 209 -6.80 0.83 9.01
C GLN A 209 -6.59 -0.52 8.33
N ARG A 210 -7.60 -1.02 7.63
CA ARG A 210 -7.56 -2.30 6.89
C ARG A 210 -6.51 -2.28 5.79
N TRP A 211 -6.46 -1.23 4.95
CA TRP A 211 -5.49 -1.12 3.86
C TRP A 211 -4.05 -1.02 4.35
N LEU A 212 -3.83 -0.29 5.42
CA LEU A 212 -2.50 -0.17 6.02
C LEU A 212 -2.13 -1.38 6.90
N GLY A 213 -3.09 -2.20 7.33
CA GLY A 213 -2.86 -3.33 8.23
C GLY A 213 -2.40 -2.87 9.60
N HIS A 214 -3.04 -1.84 10.16
CA HIS A 214 -2.83 -1.41 11.53
C HIS A 214 -3.63 -2.28 12.51
N ALA A 215 -2.98 -2.67 13.60
CA ALA A 215 -3.60 -3.51 14.62
C ALA A 215 -4.69 -2.76 15.41
N SER A 216 -4.59 -1.44 15.48
CA SER A 216 -5.49 -0.58 16.24
C SER A 216 -5.86 0.64 15.43
N LEU A 217 -7.12 1.08 15.56
CA LEU A 217 -7.60 2.32 14.95
C LEU A 217 -6.86 3.54 15.49
N ARG A 218 -6.40 3.51 16.75
CA ARG A 218 -5.54 4.55 17.34
C ARG A 218 -4.29 4.81 16.49
N THR A 219 -3.68 3.76 15.93
CA THR A 219 -2.53 3.92 15.02
C THR A 219 -2.91 4.59 13.70
N THR A 220 -4.16 4.46 13.28
CA THR A 220 -4.67 5.09 12.06
C THR A 220 -5.11 6.53 12.34
N GLY A 221 -5.57 6.83 13.56
CA GLY A 221 -6.00 8.18 13.99
C GLY A 221 -4.94 9.25 13.78
N ILE A 222 -3.65 8.91 13.84
CA ILE A 222 -2.56 9.87 13.55
C ILE A 222 -2.68 10.56 12.19
N TYR A 223 -3.36 9.93 11.22
CA TYR A 223 -3.57 10.52 9.90
C TYR A 223 -4.65 11.61 9.88
N GLY A 224 -5.42 11.73 10.97
CA GLY A 224 -6.28 12.87 11.24
C GLY A 224 -5.54 14.06 11.89
N ASP A 225 -4.33 13.81 12.44
CA ASP A 225 -3.49 14.85 13.07
C ASP A 225 -2.69 15.62 12.01
N VAL A 226 -3.31 15.92 10.87
CA VAL A 226 -2.74 16.80 9.85
C VAL A 226 -3.00 18.26 10.23
N SER A 227 -2.13 19.16 9.76
CA SER A 227 -2.19 20.57 10.05
C SER A 227 -1.98 21.41 8.79
N GLY A 228 -2.36 22.66 8.84
CA GLY A 228 -2.16 23.61 7.75
C GLY A 228 -3.11 23.37 6.59
N ARG A 229 -2.57 23.35 5.36
CA ARG A 229 -3.39 23.24 4.14
C ARG A 229 -4.22 21.95 4.07
N GLU A 230 -3.70 20.85 4.54
CA GLU A 230 -4.41 19.57 4.57
C GLU A 230 -5.61 19.62 5.51
N GLU A 231 -5.49 20.25 6.66
CA GLU A 231 -6.60 20.47 7.60
C GLU A 231 -7.68 21.37 6.98
N HIS A 232 -7.26 22.44 6.29
CA HIS A 232 -8.17 23.34 5.59
C HIS A 232 -9.01 22.63 4.53
N LEU A 233 -8.40 21.73 3.76
CA LEU A 233 -9.10 20.88 2.78
C LEU A 233 -10.16 19.96 3.41
N PHE A 234 -9.99 19.54 4.66
CA PHE A 234 -11.04 18.82 5.37
C PHE A 234 -12.22 19.74 5.70
N ALA A 235 -11.95 20.95 6.15
CA ALA A 235 -12.98 21.92 6.50
C ALA A 235 -13.78 22.37 5.26
N GLU A 236 -13.11 22.60 4.12
CA GLU A 236 -13.77 22.94 2.86
C GLU A 236 -14.83 21.92 2.46
N ARG A 237 -14.57 20.62 2.61
CA ARG A 237 -15.55 19.56 2.29
C ARG A 237 -16.79 19.60 3.19
N ILE A 238 -16.66 20.06 4.42
CA ILE A 238 -17.81 20.24 5.31
C ILE A 238 -18.64 21.42 4.80
N TRP A 239 -17.98 22.51 4.46
CA TRP A 239 -18.65 23.74 4.03
C TRP A 239 -19.36 23.58 2.67
N GLU A 240 -18.78 22.78 1.73
CA GLU A 240 -19.39 22.49 0.42
C GLU A 240 -20.67 21.64 0.51
N ASN A 241 -20.87 20.93 1.62
CA ASN A 241 -22.02 20.04 1.82
C ASN A 241 -23.09 20.62 2.78
N TRP A 242 -22.98 21.88 3.16
CA TRP A 242 -23.94 22.61 3.96
C TRP A 242 -24.72 23.61 3.09
#